data_a3f52297f9e1b5cfcaf02dbd285e0565
#
_entry.id   a3f52297f9e1b5cfcaf02dbd285e0565
#
_cell.length_a   1.000
_cell.length_b   1.000
_cell.length_c   1.000
_cell.angle_alpha   90.00
_cell.angle_beta   90.00
_cell.angle_gamma   90.00
#
_symmetry.space_group_name_H-M   'P 1'
#
loop_
_entity.id
_entity.type
_entity.pdbx_description
1 polymer ?
#
loop_
_entity_poly.entity_id
_entity_poly.type
_entity_poly.pdbx_seq_one_letter_code
_entity_poly.pdbx_strand_id
1 'polypeptide(L)'
;MNNTGKIVQIIGPVIDAEFDLKNGPLPKIYDALEVEHNYGGSVVKITLEVQQQLGENWVRAIAMSSTEGLQRGLPIHALGRPISVPVGEGILGRIMNVTGEPVDERGPIEAAKYYPIHRAAPTLVDQSTKSEVLETGIKVIDLICPFIKGGKVGAFGGAGVGKTVVIMELINNIAKGHGGYSLFAGVGERTREGNDLYHEMSEAGVIVQEELKKSKVALVYGQMNEPPGARLRVALSALSMAEYFRDEMNQDVLLFIDNIFRFSQAGAEVSALLGRTPSAVGYQPTLASEMGDLQERISSTKKGSITSFQAVYVPADDLTDPAPANTFAHLDSTIVLERSIAELGIYPAVDPLASTSKALSAEVVGDEHYHVALGVQKVLQRYKDLQDIIAILGMDELSPEDKLTVHRARKIQRFLSQPFHVAEIFTGTPGEYVSVSETIRGFKEILDGKHDDIDESDFYMKGTIDQVLASAKKD
;
A
#
# COMPACT_ATOMS: atom_id res chain seq x y z
N MET A 1 -15.48 6.75 33.63
CA MET A 1 -14.61 6.98 34.80
C MET A 1 -13.28 6.34 34.47
N ASN A 2 -12.21 7.12 34.51
CA ASN A 2 -10.87 6.61 34.22
C ASN A 2 -10.42 5.83 35.48
N ASN A 3 -10.21 4.51 35.34
CA ASN A 3 -9.63 3.71 36.40
C ASN A 3 -8.11 3.85 36.37
N THR A 4 -7.48 3.98 37.54
CA THR A 4 -6.02 4.05 37.67
C THR A 4 -5.55 2.74 38.30
N GLY A 5 -4.62 2.10 37.61
CA GLY A 5 -3.95 0.90 38.05
C GLY A 5 -2.49 1.16 38.38
N LYS A 6 -1.75 0.08 38.57
CA LYS A 6 -0.35 0.06 38.93
C LYS A 6 0.40 -0.99 38.12
N ILE A 7 1.54 -0.62 37.57
CA ILE A 7 2.41 -1.56 36.87
C ILE A 7 2.96 -2.59 37.86
N VAL A 8 2.74 -3.86 37.58
CA VAL A 8 3.22 -4.98 38.42
C VAL A 8 4.32 -5.79 37.76
N GLN A 9 4.35 -5.88 36.43
CA GLN A 9 5.38 -6.60 35.69
C GLN A 9 5.70 -5.91 34.36
N ILE A 10 6.96 -5.97 33.94
CA ILE A 10 7.46 -5.43 32.68
C ILE A 10 8.29 -6.52 32.01
N ILE A 11 7.91 -6.92 30.77
CA ILE A 11 8.59 -7.92 29.97
C ILE A 11 8.82 -7.32 28.58
N GLY A 12 9.89 -6.51 28.41
CA GLY A 12 10.10 -5.74 27.19
C GLY A 12 8.90 -4.83 26.89
N PRO A 13 8.24 -4.96 25.73
CA PRO A 13 7.08 -4.14 25.35
C PRO A 13 5.77 -4.61 26.04
N VAL A 14 5.76 -5.71 26.78
CA VAL A 14 4.58 -6.24 27.46
C VAL A 14 4.57 -5.78 28.91
N ILE A 15 3.46 -5.20 29.33
CA ILE A 15 3.25 -4.64 30.67
C ILE A 15 2.03 -5.32 31.28
N ASP A 16 2.22 -5.85 32.50
CA ASP A 16 1.10 -6.31 33.32
C ASP A 16 0.78 -5.24 34.37
N ALA A 17 -0.50 -4.92 34.49
CA ALA A 17 -1.00 -3.90 35.38
C ALA A 17 -2.17 -4.42 36.21
N GLU A 18 -2.19 -4.05 37.49
CA GLU A 18 -3.25 -4.33 38.44
C GLU A 18 -4.19 -3.11 38.59
N PHE A 19 -5.50 -3.35 38.55
CA PHE A 19 -6.52 -2.32 38.71
C PHE A 19 -7.41 -2.60 39.92
N ASP A 20 -7.69 -1.56 40.72
CA ASP A 20 -8.64 -1.68 41.80
C ASP A 20 -10.06 -1.52 41.26
N LEU A 21 -10.85 -2.59 41.36
CA LEU A 21 -12.26 -2.59 40.92
C LEU A 21 -13.17 -1.65 41.72
N LYS A 22 -12.70 -1.16 42.87
CA LYS A 22 -13.43 -0.13 43.64
C LYS A 22 -13.40 1.23 42.92
N ASN A 23 -12.36 1.47 42.10
CA ASN A 23 -12.18 2.75 41.41
C ASN A 23 -12.80 2.76 39.99
N GLY A 24 -13.27 1.60 39.51
CA GLY A 24 -13.88 1.49 38.20
C GLY A 24 -13.80 0.07 37.62
N PRO A 25 -14.39 -0.17 36.46
CA PRO A 25 -14.36 -1.48 35.83
C PRO A 25 -12.93 -1.79 35.32
N LEU A 26 -12.63 -3.08 35.19
CA LEU A 26 -11.39 -3.55 34.54
C LEU A 26 -11.37 -3.09 33.07
N PRO A 27 -10.22 -2.59 32.57
CA PRO A 27 -10.09 -2.23 31.17
C PRO A 27 -10.42 -3.39 30.23
N LYS A 28 -11.15 -3.10 29.17
CA LYS A 28 -11.53 -4.09 28.15
C LYS A 28 -10.36 -4.40 27.23
N ILE A 29 -10.43 -5.53 26.53
CA ILE A 29 -9.50 -5.84 25.44
C ILE A 29 -9.59 -4.73 24.40
N TYR A 30 -8.43 -4.26 23.91
CA TYR A 30 -8.19 -3.12 23.02
C TYR A 30 -8.37 -1.73 23.66
N ASP A 31 -8.75 -1.61 24.93
CA ASP A 31 -8.73 -0.31 25.59
C ASP A 31 -7.28 0.23 25.67
N ALA A 32 -7.15 1.52 25.49
CA ALA A 32 -5.88 2.23 25.64
C ALA A 32 -5.58 2.51 27.10
N LEU A 33 -4.33 2.29 27.47
CA LEU A 33 -3.76 2.68 28.76
C LEU A 33 -2.65 3.72 28.53
N GLU A 34 -2.45 4.62 29.47
CA GLU A 34 -1.37 5.60 29.44
C GLU A 34 -0.52 5.55 30.71
N VAL A 35 0.77 5.66 30.53
CA VAL A 35 1.77 5.80 31.60
C VAL A 35 2.60 7.04 31.32
N GLU A 36 2.77 7.88 32.35
CA GLU A 36 3.71 8.99 32.30
C GLU A 36 4.85 8.73 33.29
N HIS A 37 6.07 8.91 32.86
CA HIS A 37 7.26 8.76 33.72
C HIS A 37 8.36 9.69 33.29
N ASN A 38 9.29 9.95 34.21
CA ASN A 38 10.48 10.75 33.91
C ASN A 38 11.62 9.84 33.42
N TYR A 39 12.10 10.12 32.22
CA TYR A 39 13.26 9.43 31.64
C TYR A 39 14.18 10.43 30.94
N GLY A 40 15.48 10.36 31.25
CA GLY A 40 16.46 11.27 30.65
C GLY A 40 16.23 12.76 30.93
N GLY A 41 15.51 13.11 32.01
CA GLY A 41 15.18 14.49 32.36
C GLY A 41 13.94 15.07 31.67
N SER A 42 13.23 14.26 30.87
CA SER A 42 11.96 14.62 30.21
C SER A 42 10.82 13.73 30.68
N VAL A 43 9.59 14.28 30.66
CA VAL A 43 8.38 13.48 30.88
C VAL A 43 8.07 12.72 29.59
N VAL A 44 8.08 11.41 29.67
CA VAL A 44 7.74 10.51 28.57
C VAL A 44 6.36 9.93 28.81
N LYS A 45 5.50 10.00 27.82
CA LYS A 45 4.18 9.40 27.80
C LYS A 45 4.17 8.17 26.91
N ILE A 46 3.72 7.04 27.44
CA ILE A 46 3.64 5.77 26.72
C ILE A 46 2.18 5.34 26.64
N THR A 47 1.72 5.09 25.44
CA THR A 47 0.39 4.48 25.20
C THR A 47 0.55 2.97 25.05
N LEU A 48 -0.34 2.23 25.68
CA LEU A 48 -0.40 0.77 25.63
C LEU A 48 -1.80 0.33 25.22
N GLU A 49 -1.91 -0.87 24.68
CA GLU A 49 -3.18 -1.50 24.31
C GLU A 49 -3.37 -2.79 25.11
N VAL A 50 -4.52 -2.94 25.76
CA VAL A 50 -4.87 -4.15 26.50
C VAL A 50 -5.06 -5.32 25.54
N GLN A 51 -4.33 -6.41 25.78
CA GLN A 51 -4.37 -7.62 24.96
C GLN A 51 -5.07 -8.80 25.66
N GLN A 52 -4.98 -8.86 26.98
CA GLN A 52 -5.51 -9.96 27.77
C GLN A 52 -5.98 -9.48 29.15
N GLN A 53 -6.99 -10.13 29.69
CA GLN A 53 -7.34 -10.07 31.10
C GLN A 53 -6.83 -11.35 31.76
N LEU A 54 -5.96 -11.23 32.77
CA LEU A 54 -5.23 -12.35 33.36
C LEU A 54 -5.95 -12.97 34.59
N GLY A 55 -7.04 -12.37 35.01
CA GLY A 55 -7.70 -12.67 36.29
C GLY A 55 -7.17 -11.79 37.45
N GLU A 56 -7.77 -11.89 38.64
CA GLU A 56 -7.36 -11.15 39.83
C GLU A 56 -7.15 -9.63 39.62
N ASN A 57 -7.95 -8.99 38.76
CA ASN A 57 -7.86 -7.57 38.42
C ASN A 57 -6.61 -7.15 37.60
N TRP A 58 -5.91 -8.11 37.03
CA TRP A 58 -4.74 -7.85 36.19
C TRP A 58 -5.09 -7.86 34.71
N VAL A 59 -4.47 -6.93 33.99
CA VAL A 59 -4.49 -6.89 32.53
C VAL A 59 -3.09 -6.94 31.98
N ARG A 60 -2.93 -7.55 30.82
CA ARG A 60 -1.71 -7.55 30.03
C ARG A 60 -1.89 -6.65 28.83
N ALA A 61 -1.00 -5.69 28.68
CA ALA A 61 -1.02 -4.72 27.60
C ALA A 61 0.32 -4.69 26.86
N ILE A 62 0.25 -4.22 25.61
CA ILE A 62 1.44 -4.04 24.76
C ILE A 62 1.68 -2.56 24.50
N ALA A 63 2.94 -2.14 24.61
CA ALA A 63 3.33 -0.76 24.41
C ALA A 63 3.41 -0.40 22.91
N MET A 64 3.02 0.83 22.58
CA MET A 64 3.11 1.43 21.25
C MET A 64 4.41 2.21 21.04
N SER A 65 5.22 2.39 22.09
CA SER A 65 6.53 3.03 22.04
C SER A 65 7.50 2.33 22.98
N SER A 66 8.76 2.77 23.03
CA SER A 66 9.78 2.18 23.91
C SER A 66 9.35 2.21 25.38
N THR A 67 9.60 1.11 26.08
CA THR A 67 9.32 0.94 27.52
C THR A 67 10.56 1.22 28.39
N GLU A 68 11.63 1.77 27.82
CA GLU A 68 12.82 2.11 28.56
C GLU A 68 12.54 3.11 29.69
N GLY A 69 13.12 2.85 30.86
CA GLY A 69 12.91 3.67 32.05
C GLY A 69 11.63 3.39 32.82
N LEU A 70 10.71 2.57 32.32
CA LEU A 70 9.54 2.15 33.10
C LEU A 70 9.95 1.32 34.32
N GLN A 71 9.23 1.52 35.40
CA GLN A 71 9.44 0.81 36.66
C GLN A 71 8.14 0.21 37.19
N ARG A 72 8.26 -0.89 37.90
CA ARG A 72 7.13 -1.44 38.66
C ARG A 72 6.66 -0.43 39.70
N GLY A 73 5.39 -0.36 39.91
CA GLY A 73 4.78 0.55 40.86
C GLY A 73 4.34 1.89 40.28
N LEU A 74 4.72 2.22 39.04
CA LEU A 74 4.23 3.43 38.38
C LEU A 74 2.69 3.35 38.16
N PRO A 75 1.98 4.50 38.28
CA PRO A 75 0.57 4.57 37.96
C PRO A 75 0.34 4.38 36.45
N ILE A 76 -0.73 3.69 36.11
CA ILE A 76 -1.18 3.47 34.75
C ILE A 76 -2.67 3.83 34.64
N HIS A 77 -3.04 4.62 33.66
CA HIS A 77 -4.38 5.17 33.52
C HIS A 77 -5.13 4.50 32.37
N ALA A 78 -6.30 3.92 32.66
CA ALA A 78 -7.19 3.41 31.64
C ALA A 78 -7.99 4.55 31.03
N LEU A 79 -7.96 4.68 29.70
CA LEU A 79 -8.72 5.72 29.02
C LEU A 79 -10.19 5.37 28.79
N GLY A 80 -10.58 4.10 29.01
CA GLY A 80 -11.95 3.60 28.80
C GLY A 80 -12.40 3.65 27.32
N ARG A 81 -11.45 3.69 26.41
CA ARG A 81 -11.65 3.69 24.96
C ARG A 81 -10.43 3.09 24.25
N PRO A 82 -10.59 2.56 23.04
CA PRO A 82 -9.45 2.14 22.22
C PRO A 82 -8.52 3.30 21.85
N ILE A 83 -7.31 2.97 21.40
CA ILE A 83 -6.41 3.94 20.75
C ILE A 83 -7.18 4.61 19.63
N SER A 84 -7.14 5.94 19.60
CA SER A 84 -7.88 6.76 18.65
C SER A 84 -6.95 7.77 18.00
N VAL A 85 -7.06 7.90 16.68
CA VAL A 85 -6.19 8.74 15.85
C VAL A 85 -6.94 9.97 15.32
N PRO A 86 -6.25 11.09 15.09
CA PRO A 86 -6.85 12.29 14.52
C PRO A 86 -7.29 12.03 13.08
N VAL A 87 -8.42 12.60 12.69
CA VAL A 87 -8.96 12.51 11.33
C VAL A 87 -9.39 13.88 10.83
N GLY A 88 -9.49 14.03 9.51
CA GLY A 88 -9.87 15.27 8.84
C GLY A 88 -8.74 15.86 8.01
N GLU A 89 -9.00 16.99 7.36
CA GLU A 89 -8.01 17.61 6.47
C GLU A 89 -6.74 18.12 7.19
N GLY A 90 -6.78 18.27 8.50
CA GLY A 90 -5.62 18.69 9.30
C GLY A 90 -4.48 17.68 9.35
N ILE A 91 -4.71 16.41 8.92
CA ILE A 91 -3.65 15.40 8.83
C ILE A 91 -2.90 15.43 7.50
N LEU A 92 -3.42 16.14 6.48
CA LEU A 92 -2.85 16.16 5.15
C LEU A 92 -1.45 16.81 5.14
N GLY A 93 -0.52 16.20 4.42
CA GLY A 93 0.88 16.62 4.37
C GLY A 93 1.69 16.32 5.64
N ARG A 94 1.08 15.68 6.66
CA ARG A 94 1.70 15.41 7.96
C ARG A 94 2.22 13.97 8.05
N ILE A 95 3.24 13.81 8.89
CA ILE A 95 3.76 12.50 9.29
C ILE A 95 3.36 12.24 10.74
N MET A 96 2.73 11.10 10.99
CA MET A 96 2.23 10.69 12.30
C MET A 96 2.79 9.33 12.71
N ASN A 97 2.84 9.09 14.02
CA ASN A 97 3.10 7.76 14.57
C ASN A 97 1.82 6.93 14.67
N VAL A 98 1.91 5.72 15.23
CA VAL A 98 0.79 4.77 15.38
C VAL A 98 -0.37 5.33 16.22
N THR A 99 -0.11 6.24 17.16
CA THR A 99 -1.12 6.89 18.01
C THR A 99 -1.70 8.17 17.38
N GLY A 100 -1.22 8.54 16.19
CA GLY A 100 -1.63 9.76 15.48
C GLY A 100 -0.96 11.02 15.98
N GLU A 101 0.11 10.91 16.76
CA GLU A 101 0.92 12.05 17.16
C GLU A 101 1.85 12.46 16.01
N PRO A 102 2.01 13.78 15.77
CA PRO A 102 2.91 14.25 14.72
C PRO A 102 4.37 13.98 15.06
N VAL A 103 5.14 13.53 14.08
CA VAL A 103 6.60 13.27 14.20
C VAL A 103 7.41 14.11 13.21
N ASP A 104 6.78 15.07 12.56
CA ASP A 104 7.34 15.95 11.52
C ASP A 104 7.79 17.32 12.05
N GLU A 105 7.81 17.52 13.37
CA GLU A 105 8.21 18.77 14.07
C GLU A 105 7.39 20.02 13.65
N ARG A 106 6.21 19.82 13.05
CA ARG A 106 5.34 20.90 12.57
C ARG A 106 4.21 21.30 13.53
N GLY A 107 4.38 20.97 14.80
CA GLY A 107 3.38 21.27 15.84
C GLY A 107 2.17 20.35 15.82
N PRO A 108 1.18 20.61 16.68
CA PRO A 108 0.01 19.76 16.86
C PRO A 108 -0.86 19.70 15.61
N ILE A 109 -1.61 18.59 15.46
CA ILE A 109 -2.56 18.38 14.37
C ILE A 109 -3.92 18.96 14.75
N GLU A 110 -4.49 19.78 13.86
CA GLU A 110 -5.87 20.27 13.97
C GLU A 110 -6.84 19.16 13.53
N ALA A 111 -7.18 18.26 14.43
CA ALA A 111 -8.09 17.16 14.14
C ALA A 111 -9.55 17.63 14.09
N ALA A 112 -10.30 17.19 13.07
CA ALA A 112 -11.74 17.38 13.03
C ALA A 112 -12.44 16.49 14.09
N LYS A 113 -11.98 15.24 14.20
CA LYS A 113 -12.47 14.21 15.13
C LYS A 113 -11.34 13.25 15.48
N TYR A 114 -11.61 12.33 16.38
CA TYR A 114 -10.75 11.18 16.68
C TYR A 114 -11.50 9.88 16.41
N TYR A 115 -10.92 9.00 15.61
CA TYR A 115 -11.47 7.70 15.28
C TYR A 115 -10.69 6.58 15.97
N PRO A 116 -11.39 5.59 16.57
CA PRO A 116 -10.72 4.42 17.13
C PRO A 116 -10.10 3.60 16.01
N ILE A 117 -8.93 3.02 16.28
CA ILE A 117 -8.24 2.17 15.28
C ILE A 117 -8.95 0.81 15.09
N HIS A 118 -9.64 0.32 16.12
CA HIS A 118 -10.49 -0.87 16.04
C HIS A 118 -11.92 -0.48 15.70
N ARG A 119 -12.31 -0.77 14.47
CA ARG A 119 -13.65 -0.51 13.93
C ARG A 119 -14.13 -1.74 13.18
N ALA A 120 -15.44 -1.94 13.16
CA ALA A 120 -16.04 -2.98 12.35
C ALA A 120 -15.93 -2.66 10.84
N ALA A 121 -15.83 -3.71 10.04
CA ALA A 121 -15.95 -3.58 8.60
C ALA A 121 -17.35 -3.05 8.21
N PRO A 122 -17.47 -2.36 7.04
CA PRO A 122 -18.78 -1.94 6.54
C PRO A 122 -19.75 -3.11 6.41
N THR A 123 -21.01 -2.87 6.77
CA THR A 123 -22.04 -3.91 6.66
C THR A 123 -22.34 -4.23 5.19
N LEU A 124 -22.88 -5.40 4.92
CA LEU A 124 -23.27 -5.78 3.54
C LEU A 124 -24.23 -4.78 2.90
N VAL A 125 -25.08 -4.12 3.72
CA VAL A 125 -26.03 -3.10 3.24
C VAL A 125 -25.33 -1.81 2.80
N ASP A 126 -24.21 -1.49 3.42
CA ASP A 126 -23.44 -0.27 3.16
C ASP A 126 -22.46 -0.43 1.99
N GLN A 127 -22.08 -1.67 1.67
CA GLN A 127 -21.17 -1.96 0.57
C GLN A 127 -21.79 -1.67 -0.80
N SER A 128 -20.97 -1.18 -1.71
CA SER A 128 -21.34 -1.05 -3.13
C SER A 128 -21.18 -2.39 -3.82
N THR A 129 -22.18 -2.79 -4.59
CA THR A 129 -22.13 -4.01 -5.44
C THR A 129 -21.60 -3.73 -6.84
N LYS A 130 -21.32 -2.46 -7.18
CA LYS A 130 -20.80 -2.08 -8.49
C LYS A 130 -19.29 -2.27 -8.55
N SER A 131 -18.85 -3.02 -9.55
CA SER A 131 -17.42 -3.13 -9.89
C SER A 131 -17.07 -1.98 -10.85
N GLU A 132 -16.52 -0.89 -10.31
CA GLU A 132 -16.05 0.25 -11.10
C GLU A 132 -14.52 0.19 -11.20
N VAL A 133 -13.99 0.33 -12.41
CA VAL A 133 -12.54 0.40 -12.64
C VAL A 133 -12.03 1.74 -12.15
N LEU A 134 -10.92 1.71 -11.40
CA LEU A 134 -10.16 2.90 -11.02
C LEU A 134 -9.08 3.14 -12.06
N GLU A 135 -9.25 4.16 -12.88
CA GLU A 135 -8.26 4.56 -13.87
C GLU A 135 -7.03 5.15 -13.16
N THR A 136 -5.87 4.57 -13.42
CA THR A 136 -4.60 5.00 -12.79
C THR A 136 -3.80 5.96 -13.65
N GLY A 137 -4.06 6.02 -14.95
CA GLY A 137 -3.30 6.78 -15.93
C GLY A 137 -1.94 6.17 -16.27
N ILE A 138 -1.69 4.94 -15.82
CA ILE A 138 -0.47 4.16 -16.11
C ILE A 138 -0.85 3.02 -17.06
N LYS A 139 -0.38 3.11 -18.31
CA LYS A 139 -0.78 2.20 -19.40
C LYS A 139 -0.73 0.71 -19.05
N VAL A 140 0.40 0.24 -18.52
CA VAL A 140 0.58 -1.18 -18.22
C VAL A 140 -0.36 -1.66 -17.12
N ILE A 141 -0.64 -0.83 -16.13
CA ILE A 141 -1.57 -1.15 -15.04
C ILE A 141 -2.99 -1.18 -15.60
N ASP A 142 -3.42 -0.10 -16.23
CA ASP A 142 -4.78 0.04 -16.72
C ASP A 142 -5.13 -1.00 -17.79
N LEU A 143 -4.15 -1.42 -18.62
CA LEU A 143 -4.37 -2.42 -19.66
C LEU A 143 -4.43 -3.85 -19.10
N ILE A 144 -3.44 -4.25 -18.29
CA ILE A 144 -3.18 -5.66 -17.94
C ILE A 144 -3.72 -6.03 -16.57
N CYS A 145 -3.61 -5.14 -15.60
CA CYS A 145 -4.02 -5.37 -14.22
C CYS A 145 -4.88 -4.22 -13.67
N PRO A 146 -6.02 -3.90 -14.32
CA PRO A 146 -6.87 -2.80 -13.92
C PRO A 146 -7.32 -2.94 -12.46
N PHE A 147 -7.38 -1.81 -11.76
CA PHE A 147 -7.82 -1.75 -10.37
C PHE A 147 -9.33 -1.61 -10.30
N ILE A 148 -9.93 -2.21 -9.28
CA ILE A 148 -11.34 -1.98 -8.93
C ILE A 148 -11.38 -0.99 -7.77
N LYS A 149 -12.29 -0.03 -7.79
CA LYS A 149 -12.58 0.83 -6.63
C LYS A 149 -13.00 -0.02 -5.44
N GLY A 150 -12.35 0.20 -4.31
CA GLY A 150 -12.55 -0.65 -3.12
C GLY A 150 -11.83 -1.99 -3.18
N GLY A 151 -11.05 -2.25 -4.23
CA GLY A 151 -10.25 -3.46 -4.40
C GLY A 151 -8.90 -3.41 -3.67
N LYS A 152 -8.27 -4.55 -3.62
CA LYS A 152 -7.00 -4.78 -2.94
C LYS A 152 -5.94 -5.21 -3.95
N VAL A 153 -4.90 -4.41 -4.10
CA VAL A 153 -3.82 -4.64 -5.06
C VAL A 153 -2.56 -5.03 -4.30
N GLY A 154 -1.98 -6.16 -4.63
CA GLY A 154 -0.68 -6.57 -4.13
C GLY A 154 0.44 -6.26 -5.12
N ALA A 155 1.47 -5.57 -4.67
CA ALA A 155 2.66 -5.28 -5.46
C ALA A 155 3.83 -6.13 -5.00
N PHE A 156 4.37 -6.91 -5.90
CA PHE A 156 5.52 -7.78 -5.70
C PHE A 156 6.72 -7.23 -6.46
N GLY A 157 7.90 -7.40 -5.91
CA GLY A 157 9.13 -7.02 -6.59
C GLY A 157 10.29 -6.85 -5.63
N GLY A 158 11.48 -7.11 -6.12
CA GLY A 158 12.72 -6.92 -5.38
C GLY A 158 13.05 -5.44 -5.12
N ALA A 159 14.18 -5.20 -4.49
CA ALA A 159 14.68 -3.85 -4.31
C ALA A 159 15.13 -3.23 -5.65
N GLY A 160 14.92 -1.92 -5.82
CA GLY A 160 15.42 -1.17 -6.97
C GLY A 160 14.63 -1.31 -8.27
N VAL A 161 13.43 -1.89 -8.25
CA VAL A 161 12.56 -2.02 -9.43
C VAL A 161 11.59 -0.85 -9.62
N GLY A 162 11.71 0.22 -8.83
CA GLY A 162 10.88 1.41 -8.96
C GLY A 162 9.54 1.37 -8.24
N LYS A 163 9.37 0.50 -7.23
CA LYS A 163 8.13 0.40 -6.45
C LYS A 163 7.68 1.76 -5.89
N THR A 164 8.59 2.48 -5.22
CA THR A 164 8.32 3.79 -4.63
C THR A 164 7.86 4.81 -5.68
N VAL A 165 8.49 4.81 -6.86
CA VAL A 165 8.14 5.72 -7.95
C VAL A 165 6.73 5.44 -8.48
N VAL A 166 6.34 4.16 -8.59
CA VAL A 166 4.96 3.77 -8.96
C VAL A 166 3.96 4.24 -7.90
N ILE A 167 4.27 4.07 -6.62
CA ILE A 167 3.42 4.54 -5.51
C ILE A 167 3.22 6.06 -5.60
N MET A 168 4.31 6.82 -5.77
CA MET A 168 4.24 8.28 -5.89
C MET A 168 3.44 8.73 -7.11
N GLU A 169 3.61 8.06 -8.26
CA GLU A 169 2.84 8.38 -9.47
C GLU A 169 1.34 8.08 -9.28
N LEU A 170 0.99 6.97 -8.63
CA LEU A 170 -0.39 6.65 -8.29
C LEU A 170 -1.00 7.73 -7.39
N ILE A 171 -0.30 8.17 -6.36
CA ILE A 171 -0.75 9.25 -5.47
C ILE A 171 -0.99 10.54 -6.27
N ASN A 172 -0.01 10.91 -7.11
CA ASN A 172 -0.11 12.11 -7.95
C ASN A 172 -1.29 12.04 -8.92
N ASN A 173 -1.47 10.90 -9.58
CA ASN A 173 -2.52 10.73 -10.59
C ASN A 173 -3.91 10.71 -9.96
N ILE A 174 -4.09 10.04 -8.81
CA ILE A 174 -5.37 10.05 -8.08
C ILE A 174 -5.68 11.45 -7.55
N ALA A 175 -4.70 12.18 -7.04
CA ALA A 175 -4.89 13.54 -6.57
C ALA A 175 -5.33 14.49 -7.70
N LYS A 176 -4.72 14.39 -8.87
CA LYS A 176 -5.01 15.24 -10.03
C LYS A 176 -6.23 14.79 -10.83
N GLY A 177 -6.35 13.49 -11.09
CA GLY A 177 -7.39 12.93 -11.96
C GLY A 177 -8.74 12.76 -11.26
N HIS A 178 -8.74 12.36 -10.01
CA HIS A 178 -9.96 12.03 -9.25
C HIS A 178 -10.24 12.96 -8.07
N GLY A 179 -9.32 13.86 -7.73
CA GLY A 179 -9.44 14.74 -6.56
C GLY A 179 -9.41 14.00 -5.22
N GLY A 180 -9.10 12.71 -5.23
CA GLY A 180 -9.09 11.82 -4.07
C GLY A 180 -7.93 12.08 -3.10
N TYR A 181 -8.01 11.42 -1.96
CA TYR A 181 -6.97 11.46 -0.92
C TYR A 181 -6.20 10.16 -0.85
N SER A 182 -4.98 10.22 -0.35
CA SER A 182 -4.14 9.05 -0.16
C SER A 182 -3.64 8.97 1.27
N LEU A 183 -3.59 7.77 1.81
CA LEU A 183 -2.96 7.47 3.10
C LEU A 183 -1.81 6.50 2.85
N PHE A 184 -0.65 6.78 3.43
CA PHE A 184 0.50 5.90 3.37
C PHE A 184 0.81 5.34 4.77
N ALA A 185 0.75 4.02 4.91
CA ALA A 185 1.12 3.30 6.11
C ALA A 185 2.49 2.65 5.94
N GLY A 186 3.51 3.20 6.57
CA GLY A 186 4.84 2.60 6.64
C GLY A 186 4.90 1.57 7.77
N VAL A 187 4.85 0.28 7.43
CA VAL A 187 4.78 -0.83 8.38
C VAL A 187 6.12 -1.54 8.45
N GLY A 188 6.88 -1.29 9.50
CA GLY A 188 8.14 -1.98 9.76
C GLY A 188 9.24 -1.71 8.73
N GLU A 189 9.14 -0.62 7.98
CA GLU A 189 10.16 -0.21 7.02
C GLU A 189 11.29 0.60 7.68
N ARG A 190 12.38 0.81 6.95
CA ARG A 190 13.52 1.58 7.46
C ARG A 190 13.17 3.04 7.59
N THR A 191 13.57 3.66 8.70
CA THR A 191 13.34 5.09 8.96
C THR A 191 13.91 5.98 7.84
N ARG A 192 15.08 5.61 7.27
CA ARG A 192 15.68 6.34 6.16
C ARG A 192 14.78 6.32 4.92
N GLU A 193 14.24 5.16 4.55
CA GLU A 193 13.36 5.02 3.38
C GLU A 193 12.07 5.81 3.55
N GLY A 194 11.51 5.86 4.76
CA GLY A 194 10.35 6.69 5.07
C GLY A 194 10.65 8.20 4.97
N ASN A 195 11.84 8.63 5.38
CA ASN A 195 12.27 10.01 5.25
C ASN A 195 12.56 10.38 3.79
N ASP A 196 13.25 9.50 3.05
CA ASP A 196 13.51 9.68 1.62
C ASP A 196 12.19 9.84 0.85
N LEU A 197 11.19 8.97 1.11
CA LEU A 197 9.86 9.04 0.52
C LEU A 197 9.16 10.39 0.76
N TYR A 198 9.24 10.92 2.00
CA TYR A 198 8.64 12.21 2.32
C TYR A 198 9.30 13.36 1.54
N HIS A 199 10.64 13.34 1.41
CA HIS A 199 11.38 14.32 0.63
C HIS A 199 11.04 14.24 -0.86
N GLU A 200 11.05 13.04 -1.42
CA GLU A 200 10.69 12.79 -2.82
C GLU A 200 9.26 13.25 -3.14
N MET A 201 8.28 12.97 -2.25
CA MET A 201 6.91 13.47 -2.38
C MET A 201 6.82 15.00 -2.32
N SER A 202 7.69 15.63 -1.53
CA SER A 202 7.75 17.09 -1.41
C SER A 202 8.37 17.72 -2.66
N GLU A 203 9.46 17.15 -3.19
CA GLU A 203 10.12 17.59 -4.42
C GLU A 203 9.21 17.42 -5.64
N ALA A 204 8.46 16.31 -5.70
CA ALA A 204 7.49 16.04 -6.75
C ALA A 204 6.19 16.89 -6.63
N GLY A 205 6.06 17.72 -5.58
CA GLY A 205 4.90 18.57 -5.35
C GLY A 205 3.63 17.83 -4.90
N VAL A 206 3.74 16.56 -4.52
CA VAL A 206 2.64 15.77 -3.95
C VAL A 206 2.32 16.27 -2.52
N ILE A 207 3.36 16.62 -1.77
CA ILE A 207 3.26 17.33 -0.49
C ILE A 207 3.60 18.79 -0.72
N VAL A 208 2.63 19.67 -0.45
CA VAL A 208 2.77 21.12 -0.60
C VAL A 208 3.30 21.70 0.71
N GLN A 209 4.62 21.88 0.80
CA GLN A 209 5.31 22.30 2.03
C GLN A 209 4.85 23.66 2.58
N GLU A 210 4.49 24.58 1.70
CA GLU A 210 4.05 25.94 2.06
C GLU A 210 2.62 25.96 2.62
N GLU A 211 1.78 25.01 2.17
CA GLU A 211 0.37 24.92 2.56
C GLU A 211 -0.08 23.47 2.63
N LEU A 212 0.26 22.80 3.75
CA LEU A 212 0.06 21.36 3.94
C LEU A 212 -1.36 20.87 3.67
N LYS A 213 -2.38 21.69 3.97
CA LYS A 213 -3.79 21.36 3.70
C LYS A 213 -4.12 21.17 2.21
N LYS A 214 -3.28 21.68 1.30
CA LYS A 214 -3.41 21.43 -0.14
C LYS A 214 -2.83 20.11 -0.57
N SER A 215 -2.00 19.49 0.26
CA SER A 215 -1.50 18.14 0.03
C SER A 215 -2.68 17.15 0.00
N LYS A 216 -2.54 16.09 -0.79
CA LYS A 216 -3.57 15.06 -0.92
C LYS A 216 -3.18 13.73 -0.28
N VAL A 217 -2.11 13.71 0.48
CA VAL A 217 -1.56 12.53 1.15
C VAL A 217 -1.27 12.82 2.62
N ALA A 218 -1.46 11.82 3.47
CA ALA A 218 -0.97 11.80 4.86
C ALA A 218 -0.18 10.51 5.10
N LEU A 219 0.85 10.57 5.95
CA LEU A 219 1.75 9.47 6.22
C LEU A 219 1.65 9.04 7.69
N VAL A 220 1.59 7.73 7.91
CA VAL A 220 1.57 7.13 9.25
C VAL A 220 2.66 6.08 9.33
N TYR A 221 3.61 6.26 10.23
CA TYR A 221 4.79 5.41 10.32
C TYR A 221 4.82 4.59 11.61
N GLY A 222 5.03 3.28 11.46
CA GLY A 222 5.43 2.35 12.49
C GLY A 222 6.70 1.64 12.03
N GLN A 223 7.83 2.32 12.21
CA GLN A 223 9.12 1.97 11.61
C GLN A 223 9.74 0.70 12.22
N MET A 224 10.79 0.19 11.59
CA MET A 224 11.49 -1.04 11.96
C MET A 224 12.06 -1.00 13.40
N ASN A 225 12.44 0.18 13.89
CA ASN A 225 12.98 0.38 15.23
C ASN A 225 11.92 0.50 16.32
N GLU A 226 10.63 0.59 15.94
CA GLU A 226 9.54 0.67 16.90
C GLU A 226 9.12 -0.71 17.43
N PRO A 227 8.51 -0.78 18.63
CA PRO A 227 8.09 -2.04 19.21
C PRO A 227 7.02 -2.74 18.34
N PRO A 228 6.87 -4.07 18.49
CA PRO A 228 5.95 -4.84 17.64
C PRO A 228 4.49 -4.39 17.77
N GLY A 229 4.08 -3.82 18.90
CA GLY A 229 2.74 -3.23 19.06
C GLY A 229 2.48 -2.10 18.06
N ALA A 230 3.43 -1.18 17.90
CA ALA A 230 3.33 -0.09 16.93
C ALA A 230 3.25 -0.63 15.50
N ARG A 231 4.15 -1.52 15.13
CA ARG A 231 4.19 -2.12 13.78
C ARG A 231 2.93 -2.92 13.43
N LEU A 232 2.29 -3.53 14.43
CA LEU A 232 1.04 -4.27 14.26
C LEU A 232 -0.18 -3.34 14.08
N ARG A 233 -0.16 -2.14 14.66
CA ARG A 233 -1.32 -1.24 14.70
C ARG A 233 -1.28 -0.10 13.70
N VAL A 234 -0.10 0.25 13.17
CA VAL A 234 0.06 1.40 12.27
C VAL A 234 -0.83 1.31 11.01
N ALA A 235 -0.99 0.13 10.42
CA ALA A 235 -1.88 -0.06 9.27
C ALA A 235 -3.35 0.21 9.64
N LEU A 236 -3.78 -0.17 10.85
CA LEU A 236 -5.13 0.12 11.36
C LEU A 236 -5.33 1.62 11.61
N SER A 237 -4.28 2.30 12.08
CA SER A 237 -4.29 3.76 12.29
C SER A 237 -4.52 4.49 10.97
N ALA A 238 -3.73 4.17 9.94
CA ALA A 238 -3.88 4.75 8.60
C ALA A 238 -5.26 4.42 7.99
N LEU A 239 -5.72 3.18 8.14
CA LEU A 239 -7.03 2.76 7.64
C LEU A 239 -8.18 3.52 8.32
N SER A 240 -8.11 3.77 9.62
CA SER A 240 -9.13 4.57 10.33
C SER A 240 -9.16 6.02 9.86
N MET A 241 -8.00 6.58 9.49
CA MET A 241 -7.92 7.90 8.88
C MET A 241 -8.53 7.90 7.46
N ALA A 242 -8.26 6.85 6.67
CA ALA A 242 -8.85 6.68 5.33
C ALA A 242 -10.38 6.54 5.39
N GLU A 243 -10.89 5.82 6.37
CA GLU A 243 -12.34 5.64 6.56
C GLU A 243 -13.07 6.96 6.81
N TYR A 244 -12.45 7.94 7.44
CA TYR A 244 -13.05 9.27 7.60
C TYR A 244 -13.29 9.94 6.25
N PHE A 245 -12.32 9.93 5.35
CA PHE A 245 -12.47 10.52 4.02
C PHE A 245 -13.50 9.77 3.19
N ARG A 246 -13.57 8.44 3.28
CA ARG A 246 -14.60 7.63 2.60
C ARG A 246 -16.00 7.90 3.15
N ASP A 247 -16.17 7.84 4.48
CA ASP A 247 -17.49 7.76 5.12
C ASP A 247 -18.11 9.14 5.41
N GLU A 248 -17.30 10.15 5.74
CA GLU A 248 -17.76 11.50 6.11
C GLU A 248 -17.60 12.49 4.95
N MET A 249 -16.53 12.36 4.17
CA MET A 249 -16.27 13.27 3.04
C MET A 249 -16.72 12.71 1.69
N ASN A 250 -17.20 11.45 1.64
CA ASN A 250 -17.68 10.77 0.43
C ASN A 250 -16.62 10.78 -0.70
N GLN A 251 -15.38 10.47 -0.35
CA GLN A 251 -14.24 10.48 -1.27
C GLN A 251 -13.76 9.07 -1.61
N ASP A 252 -13.15 8.95 -2.78
CA ASP A 252 -12.35 7.79 -3.13
C ASP A 252 -10.94 7.98 -2.55
N VAL A 253 -10.47 6.97 -1.82
CA VAL A 253 -9.21 7.02 -1.07
C VAL A 253 -8.30 5.90 -1.54
N LEU A 254 -7.02 6.21 -1.76
CA LEU A 254 -5.96 5.21 -1.88
C LEU A 254 -5.29 4.99 -0.54
N LEU A 255 -5.19 3.74 -0.14
CA LEU A 255 -4.44 3.32 1.05
C LEU A 255 -3.22 2.51 0.62
N PHE A 256 -2.05 3.06 0.84
CA PHE A 256 -0.78 2.38 0.63
C PHE A 256 -0.32 1.72 1.92
N ILE A 257 0.07 0.45 1.85
CA ILE A 257 0.63 -0.30 2.99
C ILE A 257 1.97 -0.87 2.56
N ASP A 258 3.04 -0.33 3.10
CA ASP A 258 4.39 -0.81 2.84
C ASP A 258 5.07 -1.15 4.18
N ASN A 259 5.21 -2.39 4.56
CA ASN A 259 4.95 -3.64 3.87
C ASN A 259 3.94 -4.50 4.64
N ILE A 260 2.94 -5.08 3.96
CA ILE A 260 1.90 -5.88 4.63
C ILE A 260 2.47 -7.14 5.30
N PHE A 261 3.56 -7.71 4.80
CA PHE A 261 4.24 -8.84 5.46
C PHE A 261 4.71 -8.47 6.87
N ARG A 262 5.16 -7.22 7.08
CA ARG A 262 5.63 -6.74 8.39
C ARG A 262 4.50 -6.67 9.41
N PHE A 263 3.26 -6.43 8.97
CA PHE A 263 2.07 -6.54 9.81
C PHE A 263 1.92 -7.96 10.38
N SER A 264 2.03 -8.99 9.53
CA SER A 264 1.97 -10.38 9.94
C SER A 264 3.14 -10.77 10.87
N GLN A 265 4.34 -10.29 10.56
CA GLN A 265 5.54 -10.51 11.38
C GLN A 265 5.40 -9.89 12.78
N ALA A 266 4.93 -8.64 12.86
CA ALA A 266 4.68 -7.97 14.14
C ALA A 266 3.60 -8.71 14.96
N GLY A 267 2.57 -9.26 14.32
CA GLY A 267 1.57 -10.10 14.95
C GLY A 267 2.16 -11.38 15.55
N ALA A 268 3.11 -12.02 14.85
CA ALA A 268 3.82 -13.19 15.36
C ALA A 268 4.68 -12.85 16.59
N GLU A 269 5.39 -11.72 16.54
CA GLU A 269 6.20 -11.22 17.67
C GLU A 269 5.30 -10.92 18.91
N VAL A 270 4.19 -10.23 18.72
CA VAL A 270 3.22 -9.94 19.80
C VAL A 270 2.67 -11.23 20.37
N SER A 271 2.26 -12.17 19.53
CA SER A 271 1.71 -13.47 19.95
C SER A 271 2.69 -14.27 20.80
N ALA A 272 3.98 -14.29 20.39
CA ALA A 272 5.04 -14.94 21.15
C ALA A 272 5.27 -14.26 22.52
N LEU A 273 5.30 -12.94 22.57
CA LEU A 273 5.45 -12.16 23.81
C LEU A 273 4.25 -12.35 24.75
N LEU A 274 3.06 -12.60 24.23
CA LEU A 274 1.86 -12.92 25.03
C LEU A 274 1.81 -14.38 25.48
N GLY A 275 2.79 -15.22 25.11
CA GLY A 275 2.87 -16.62 25.48
C GLY A 275 1.86 -17.50 24.76
N ARG A 276 1.36 -17.12 23.61
CA ARG A 276 0.47 -17.94 22.79
C ARG A 276 1.24 -19.03 22.06
N THR A 277 0.66 -20.23 21.97
CA THR A 277 1.24 -21.33 21.20
C THR A 277 1.29 -20.98 19.72
N PRO A 278 2.47 -21.03 19.06
CA PRO A 278 2.59 -20.71 17.64
C PRO A 278 1.90 -21.76 16.76
N SER A 279 1.44 -21.31 15.61
CA SER A 279 0.95 -22.16 14.53
C SER A 279 2.09 -22.58 13.58
N ALA A 280 1.75 -23.01 12.35
CA ALA A 280 2.74 -23.40 11.35
C ALA A 280 3.79 -22.31 11.09
N VAL A 281 5.04 -22.71 10.93
CA VAL A 281 6.20 -21.84 10.63
C VAL A 281 6.45 -20.74 11.70
N GLY A 282 5.85 -20.88 12.89
CA GLY A 282 6.05 -19.92 13.99
C GLY A 282 5.10 -18.71 13.98
N TYR A 283 4.14 -18.65 13.06
CA TYR A 283 3.14 -17.59 13.03
C TYR A 283 2.11 -17.69 14.15
N GLN A 284 1.42 -16.59 14.43
CA GLN A 284 0.32 -16.55 15.39
C GLN A 284 -0.88 -17.40 14.94
N PRO A 285 -1.60 -18.03 15.87
CA PRO A 285 -2.79 -18.81 15.52
C PRO A 285 -3.95 -17.92 14.99
N THR A 286 -3.88 -16.62 15.23
CA THR A 286 -4.85 -15.60 14.82
C THR A 286 -4.50 -14.91 13.50
N LEU A 287 -3.48 -15.38 12.76
CA LEU A 287 -2.99 -14.73 11.54
C LEU A 287 -4.10 -14.42 10.53
N ALA A 288 -4.92 -15.41 10.21
CA ALA A 288 -5.99 -15.24 9.23
C ALA A 288 -7.08 -14.26 9.70
N SER A 289 -7.43 -14.29 10.99
CA SER A 289 -8.42 -13.37 11.58
C SER A 289 -7.90 -11.94 11.59
N GLU A 290 -6.66 -11.72 12.02
CA GLU A 290 -6.03 -10.39 12.07
C GLU A 290 -5.91 -9.79 10.66
N MET A 291 -5.52 -10.59 9.68
CA MET A 291 -5.47 -10.17 8.28
C MET A 291 -6.87 -9.87 7.75
N GLY A 292 -7.85 -10.72 8.05
CA GLY A 292 -9.25 -10.53 7.68
C GLY A 292 -9.83 -9.24 8.26
N ASP A 293 -9.61 -8.98 9.54
CA ASP A 293 -10.10 -7.76 10.23
C ASP A 293 -9.55 -6.48 9.59
N LEU A 294 -8.30 -6.49 9.11
CA LEU A 294 -7.73 -5.38 8.37
C LEU A 294 -8.33 -5.30 6.96
N GLN A 295 -8.31 -6.39 6.20
CA GLN A 295 -8.64 -6.41 4.77
C GLN A 295 -10.12 -6.17 4.49
N GLU A 296 -11.04 -6.65 5.33
CA GLU A 296 -12.48 -6.48 5.14
C GLU A 296 -12.98 -5.04 5.35
N ARG A 297 -12.21 -4.21 6.04
CA ARG A 297 -12.48 -2.77 6.17
C ARG A 297 -12.15 -1.99 4.89
N ILE A 298 -11.24 -2.54 4.06
CA ILE A 298 -10.84 -1.98 2.78
C ILE A 298 -11.88 -2.38 1.73
N SER A 299 -12.79 -1.48 1.43
CA SER A 299 -13.93 -1.78 0.56
C SER A 299 -14.56 -0.52 -0.02
N SER A 300 -15.39 -0.72 -1.04
CA SER A 300 -16.26 0.30 -1.62
C SER A 300 -17.58 0.34 -0.86
N THR A 301 -18.03 1.53 -0.49
CA THR A 301 -19.33 1.77 0.13
C THR A 301 -20.21 2.64 -0.78
N LYS A 302 -21.45 2.85 -0.41
CA LYS A 302 -22.36 3.77 -1.11
C LYS A 302 -21.91 5.23 -1.06
N LYS A 303 -20.97 5.56 -0.16
CA LYS A 303 -20.47 6.92 0.06
C LYS A 303 -19.16 7.21 -0.66
N GLY A 304 -18.28 6.23 -0.72
CA GLY A 304 -16.96 6.33 -1.34
C GLY A 304 -16.22 5.00 -1.26
N SER A 305 -14.97 4.98 -1.68
CA SER A 305 -14.18 3.75 -1.70
C SER A 305 -12.83 3.92 -1.01
N ILE A 306 -12.30 2.81 -0.46
CA ILE A 306 -10.91 2.69 -0.10
C ILE A 306 -10.32 1.59 -0.98
N THR A 307 -9.43 1.95 -1.88
CA THR A 307 -8.65 1.02 -2.70
C THR A 307 -7.27 0.91 -2.10
N SER A 308 -6.78 -0.31 -1.86
CA SER A 308 -5.46 -0.48 -1.28
C SER A 308 -4.41 -0.93 -2.28
N PHE A 309 -3.22 -0.37 -2.14
CA PHE A 309 -2.00 -0.82 -2.80
C PHE A 309 -1.03 -1.31 -1.72
N GLN A 310 -0.79 -2.61 -1.69
CA GLN A 310 -0.06 -3.27 -0.62
C GLN A 310 1.24 -3.85 -1.17
N ALA A 311 2.38 -3.35 -0.67
CA ALA A 311 3.65 -3.98 -0.96
C ALA A 311 3.73 -5.30 -0.20
N VAL A 312 4.03 -6.38 -0.90
CA VAL A 312 4.13 -7.72 -0.32
C VAL A 312 5.56 -8.22 -0.47
N TYR A 313 6.16 -8.56 0.65
CA TYR A 313 7.42 -9.29 0.69
C TYR A 313 7.12 -10.79 0.83
N VAL A 314 7.76 -11.59 0.01
CA VAL A 314 7.63 -13.05 0.04
C VAL A 314 8.95 -13.63 0.57
N PRO A 315 8.97 -14.17 1.80
CA PRO A 315 10.18 -14.77 2.38
C PRO A 315 10.72 -15.91 1.51
N ALA A 316 12.00 -15.85 1.16
CA ALA A 316 12.68 -16.86 0.35
C ALA A 316 11.98 -17.20 -0.99
N ASP A 317 11.19 -16.26 -1.53
CA ASP A 317 10.35 -16.44 -2.72
C ASP A 317 9.35 -17.61 -2.60
N ASP A 318 9.01 -18.00 -1.37
CA ASP A 318 8.06 -19.08 -1.09
C ASP A 318 6.64 -18.55 -0.95
N LEU A 319 5.86 -18.67 -2.02
CA LEU A 319 4.45 -18.29 -2.06
C LEU A 319 3.54 -19.15 -1.17
N THR A 320 4.05 -20.28 -0.67
CA THR A 320 3.31 -21.18 0.23
C THR A 320 3.47 -20.83 1.70
N ASP A 321 4.34 -19.86 2.02
CA ASP A 321 4.47 -19.33 3.37
C ASP A 321 3.11 -18.77 3.85
N PRO A 322 2.68 -19.08 5.09
CA PRO A 322 1.36 -18.71 5.59
C PRO A 322 1.03 -17.20 5.52
N ALA A 323 2.00 -16.31 5.70
CA ALA A 323 1.73 -14.87 5.70
C ALA A 323 1.41 -14.34 4.29
N PRO A 324 2.26 -14.55 3.24
CA PRO A 324 1.88 -14.21 1.88
C PRO A 324 0.61 -14.94 1.43
N ALA A 325 0.48 -16.24 1.71
CA ALA A 325 -0.69 -17.03 1.29
C ALA A 325 -2.01 -16.44 1.82
N ASN A 326 -2.07 -16.02 3.09
CA ASN A 326 -3.24 -15.35 3.65
C ASN A 326 -3.46 -13.98 2.99
N THR A 327 -2.40 -13.23 2.69
CA THR A 327 -2.53 -11.94 1.99
C THR A 327 -3.10 -12.14 0.60
N PHE A 328 -2.57 -13.09 -0.18
CA PHE A 328 -3.04 -13.38 -1.55
C PHE A 328 -4.52 -13.72 -1.62
N ALA A 329 -5.05 -14.42 -0.62
CA ALA A 329 -6.47 -14.79 -0.58
C ALA A 329 -7.40 -13.56 -0.62
N HIS A 330 -6.94 -12.41 -0.16
CA HIS A 330 -7.71 -11.16 -0.13
C HIS A 330 -7.50 -10.28 -1.36
N LEU A 331 -6.45 -10.50 -2.16
CA LEU A 331 -6.13 -9.62 -3.28
C LEU A 331 -7.06 -9.79 -4.48
N ASP A 332 -7.38 -8.68 -5.12
CA ASP A 332 -8.15 -8.60 -6.37
C ASP A 332 -7.24 -8.44 -7.58
N SER A 333 -6.10 -7.78 -7.41
CA SER A 333 -5.10 -7.58 -8.47
C SER A 333 -3.70 -7.79 -7.92
N THR A 334 -2.82 -8.27 -8.77
CA THR A 334 -1.41 -8.52 -8.45
C THR A 334 -0.52 -7.86 -9.50
N ILE A 335 0.37 -6.99 -9.04
CA ILE A 335 1.39 -6.35 -9.88
C ILE A 335 2.74 -6.97 -9.54
N VAL A 336 3.42 -7.50 -10.54
CA VAL A 336 4.77 -8.02 -10.41
C VAL A 336 5.75 -7.05 -11.06
N LEU A 337 6.65 -6.49 -10.25
CA LEU A 337 7.73 -5.63 -10.71
C LEU A 337 8.99 -6.49 -10.88
N GLU A 338 9.49 -6.55 -12.11
CA GLU A 338 10.56 -7.48 -12.49
C GLU A 338 11.86 -6.74 -12.80
N ARG A 339 12.96 -7.23 -12.23
CA ARG A 339 14.29 -6.61 -12.41
C ARG A 339 14.78 -6.72 -13.85
N SER A 340 14.52 -7.83 -14.52
CA SER A 340 14.90 -8.02 -15.92
C SER A 340 14.30 -6.98 -16.85
N ILE A 341 13.07 -6.49 -16.55
CA ILE A 341 12.40 -5.41 -17.29
C ILE A 341 13.05 -4.06 -16.95
N ALA A 342 13.39 -3.83 -15.69
CA ALA A 342 14.11 -2.61 -15.27
C ALA A 342 15.51 -2.52 -15.92
N GLU A 343 16.22 -3.62 -16.06
CA GLU A 343 17.52 -3.71 -16.71
C GLU A 343 17.45 -3.38 -18.22
N LEU A 344 16.31 -3.58 -18.86
CA LEU A 344 16.03 -3.14 -20.22
C LEU A 344 15.69 -1.63 -20.32
N GLY A 345 15.68 -0.93 -19.19
CA GLY A 345 15.29 0.48 -19.12
C GLY A 345 13.79 0.73 -19.28
N ILE A 346 12.95 -0.29 -19.21
CA ILE A 346 11.49 -0.16 -19.33
C ILE A 346 10.89 0.16 -17.97
N TYR A 347 10.31 1.34 -17.85
CA TYR A 347 9.65 1.83 -16.63
C TYR A 347 8.21 2.31 -16.92
N PRO A 348 7.22 1.95 -16.06
CA PRO A 348 7.37 1.12 -14.85
C PRO A 348 7.73 -0.34 -15.22
N ALA A 349 8.56 -0.97 -14.39
CA ALA A 349 9.08 -2.32 -14.65
C ALA A 349 8.05 -3.43 -14.31
N VAL A 350 6.81 -3.25 -14.72
CA VAL A 350 5.71 -4.20 -14.50
C VAL A 350 5.80 -5.33 -15.52
N ASP A 351 5.82 -6.57 -15.03
CA ASP A 351 5.73 -7.76 -15.90
C ASP A 351 4.27 -7.98 -16.34
N PRO A 352 3.94 -7.77 -17.62
CA PRO A 352 2.58 -7.93 -18.12
C PRO A 352 2.11 -9.39 -18.22
N LEU A 353 3.01 -10.35 -18.12
CA LEU A 353 2.70 -11.78 -18.14
C LEU A 353 2.48 -12.37 -16.74
N ALA A 354 3.18 -11.83 -15.74
CA ALA A 354 3.07 -12.28 -14.35
C ALA A 354 2.02 -11.48 -13.54
N SER A 355 1.66 -10.28 -14.00
CA SER A 355 0.64 -9.43 -13.36
C SER A 355 -0.76 -9.85 -13.75
N THR A 356 -1.70 -9.83 -12.78
CA THR A 356 -3.08 -10.30 -12.99
C THR A 356 -4.09 -9.40 -12.29
N SER A 357 -5.32 -9.40 -12.79
CA SER A 357 -6.45 -8.74 -12.12
C SER A 357 -7.75 -9.52 -12.33
N LYS A 358 -8.56 -9.63 -11.28
CA LYS A 358 -9.93 -10.16 -11.37
C LYS A 358 -10.83 -9.22 -12.18
N ALA A 359 -10.47 -7.94 -12.29
CA ALA A 359 -11.20 -6.98 -13.10
C ALA A 359 -11.01 -7.18 -14.61
N LEU A 360 -9.96 -7.89 -15.05
CA LEU A 360 -9.71 -8.12 -16.47
C LEU A 360 -10.65 -9.21 -17.00
N SER A 361 -11.91 -8.85 -17.17
CA SER A 361 -12.96 -9.66 -17.76
C SER A 361 -13.84 -8.80 -18.66
N ALA A 362 -14.41 -9.37 -19.70
CA ALA A 362 -15.27 -8.64 -20.64
C ALA A 362 -16.47 -7.95 -19.96
N GLU A 363 -16.96 -8.53 -18.87
CA GLU A 363 -18.09 -7.99 -18.09
C GLU A 363 -17.73 -6.70 -17.33
N VAL A 364 -16.48 -6.53 -16.90
CA VAL A 364 -16.03 -5.39 -16.10
C VAL A 364 -15.39 -4.32 -16.96
N VAL A 365 -14.43 -4.69 -17.82
CA VAL A 365 -13.66 -3.72 -18.63
C VAL A 365 -14.21 -3.53 -20.04
N GLY A 366 -15.14 -4.37 -20.48
CA GLY A 366 -15.68 -4.39 -21.84
C GLY A 366 -14.87 -5.27 -22.80
N ASP A 367 -15.54 -5.69 -23.88
CA ASP A 367 -14.98 -6.64 -24.86
C ASP A 367 -13.71 -6.13 -25.53
N GLU A 368 -13.67 -4.87 -25.92
CA GLU A 368 -12.53 -4.30 -26.65
C GLU A 368 -11.26 -4.30 -25.79
N HIS A 369 -11.35 -3.78 -24.57
CA HIS A 369 -10.24 -3.77 -23.62
C HIS A 369 -9.74 -5.20 -23.34
N TYR A 370 -10.66 -6.10 -23.04
CA TYR A 370 -10.33 -7.50 -22.73
C TYR A 370 -9.57 -8.18 -23.89
N HIS A 371 -10.04 -8.03 -25.12
CA HIS A 371 -9.40 -8.63 -26.29
C HIS A 371 -8.03 -8.00 -26.60
N VAL A 372 -7.88 -6.68 -26.44
CA VAL A 372 -6.59 -6.00 -26.62
C VAL A 372 -5.58 -6.46 -25.58
N ALA A 373 -5.96 -6.55 -24.32
CA ALA A 373 -5.09 -7.04 -23.25
C ALA A 373 -4.61 -8.48 -23.49
N LEU A 374 -5.53 -9.38 -23.84
CA LEU A 374 -5.18 -10.76 -24.20
C LEU A 374 -4.29 -10.84 -25.45
N GLY A 375 -4.56 -9.98 -26.44
CA GLY A 375 -3.72 -9.88 -27.65
C GLY A 375 -2.29 -9.49 -27.31
N VAL A 376 -2.11 -8.48 -26.47
CA VAL A 376 -0.80 -8.04 -25.96
C VAL A 376 -0.09 -9.18 -25.23
N GLN A 377 -0.76 -9.82 -24.28
CA GLN A 377 -0.18 -10.94 -23.53
C GLN A 377 0.22 -12.10 -24.45
N LYS A 378 -0.62 -12.45 -25.43
CA LYS A 378 -0.33 -13.51 -26.41
C LYS A 378 0.93 -13.23 -27.22
N VAL A 379 1.07 -12.00 -27.72
CA VAL A 379 2.25 -11.58 -28.51
C VAL A 379 3.51 -11.59 -27.64
N LEU A 380 3.45 -11.08 -26.42
CA LEU A 380 4.58 -11.07 -25.49
C LEU A 380 4.95 -12.49 -25.02
N GLN A 381 3.99 -13.37 -24.79
CA GLN A 381 4.25 -14.76 -24.44
C GLN A 381 4.95 -15.49 -25.61
N ARG A 382 4.47 -15.31 -26.84
CA ARG A 382 5.10 -15.90 -28.00
C ARG A 382 6.54 -15.40 -28.17
N TYR A 383 6.77 -14.10 -27.95
CA TYR A 383 8.13 -13.54 -28.01
C TYR A 383 9.03 -14.17 -26.93
N LYS A 384 8.54 -14.34 -25.73
CA LYS A 384 9.28 -15.00 -24.64
C LYS A 384 9.66 -16.42 -25.01
N ASP A 385 8.74 -17.19 -25.60
CA ASP A 385 9.00 -18.56 -26.07
C ASP A 385 10.04 -18.63 -27.19
N LEU A 386 10.16 -17.56 -28.00
CA LEU A 386 11.12 -17.47 -29.11
C LEU A 386 12.49 -16.97 -28.66
N GLN A 387 12.65 -16.39 -27.47
CA GLN A 387 13.91 -15.77 -27.04
C GLN A 387 15.08 -16.75 -27.04
N ASP A 388 14.88 -17.97 -26.57
CA ASP A 388 15.92 -19.02 -26.57
C ASP A 388 16.34 -19.42 -27.99
N ILE A 389 15.38 -19.50 -28.90
CA ILE A 389 15.61 -19.80 -30.30
C ILE A 389 16.43 -18.66 -30.95
N ILE A 390 16.04 -17.43 -30.69
CA ILE A 390 16.72 -16.22 -31.18
C ILE A 390 18.16 -16.16 -30.67
N ALA A 391 18.37 -16.48 -29.40
CA ALA A 391 19.70 -16.47 -28.77
C ALA A 391 20.67 -17.50 -29.36
N ILE A 392 20.15 -18.68 -29.76
CA ILE A 392 20.96 -19.80 -30.27
C ILE A 392 21.12 -19.73 -31.78
N LEU A 393 20.03 -19.50 -32.52
CA LEU A 393 20.00 -19.63 -33.98
C LEU A 393 19.96 -18.28 -34.71
N GLY A 394 19.64 -17.20 -34.02
CA GLY A 394 19.46 -15.86 -34.59
C GLY A 394 18.07 -15.61 -35.15
N MET A 395 17.77 -14.34 -35.46
CA MET A 395 16.49 -13.91 -36.02
C MET A 395 16.19 -14.48 -37.42
N ASP A 396 17.23 -14.76 -38.19
CA ASP A 396 17.07 -15.17 -39.60
C ASP A 396 16.41 -16.55 -39.76
N GLU A 397 16.55 -17.42 -38.76
CA GLU A 397 15.97 -18.76 -38.76
C GLU A 397 14.47 -18.80 -38.39
N LEU A 398 13.92 -17.68 -37.95
CA LEU A 398 12.49 -17.59 -37.62
C LEU A 398 11.63 -17.56 -38.90
N SER A 399 10.41 -18.12 -38.76
CA SER A 399 9.38 -17.98 -39.79
C SER A 399 9.01 -16.51 -40.02
N PRO A 400 8.54 -16.11 -41.21
CA PRO A 400 8.08 -14.75 -41.43
C PRO A 400 7.02 -14.27 -40.43
N GLU A 401 6.12 -15.17 -39.99
CA GLU A 401 5.10 -14.88 -38.99
C GLU A 401 5.71 -14.62 -37.60
N ASP A 402 6.69 -15.45 -37.19
CA ASP A 402 7.39 -15.25 -35.92
C ASP A 402 8.26 -13.98 -35.95
N LYS A 403 8.90 -13.66 -37.06
CA LYS A 403 9.64 -12.38 -37.23
C LYS A 403 8.73 -11.18 -37.02
N LEU A 404 7.55 -11.19 -37.64
CA LEU A 404 6.54 -10.12 -37.45
C LEU A 404 6.08 -10.03 -35.99
N THR A 405 5.81 -11.19 -35.37
CA THR A 405 5.43 -11.26 -33.93
C THR A 405 6.50 -10.67 -33.04
N VAL A 406 7.78 -10.98 -33.27
CA VAL A 406 8.91 -10.42 -32.51
C VAL A 406 8.99 -8.91 -32.69
N HIS A 407 8.85 -8.38 -33.93
CA HIS A 407 8.87 -6.95 -34.18
C HIS A 407 7.75 -6.22 -33.44
N ARG A 408 6.51 -6.74 -33.50
CA ARG A 408 5.38 -6.17 -32.74
C ARG A 408 5.56 -6.30 -31.23
N ALA A 409 6.08 -7.42 -30.75
CA ALA A 409 6.36 -7.63 -29.32
C ALA A 409 7.35 -6.59 -28.76
N ARG A 410 8.42 -6.29 -29.50
CA ARG A 410 9.40 -5.26 -29.10
C ARG A 410 8.78 -3.87 -29.06
N LYS A 411 7.95 -3.52 -30.03
CA LYS A 411 7.18 -2.26 -30.03
C LYS A 411 6.25 -2.19 -28.83
N ILE A 412 5.52 -3.26 -28.53
CA ILE A 412 4.65 -3.37 -27.36
C ILE A 412 5.44 -3.18 -26.08
N GLN A 413 6.56 -3.88 -25.90
CA GLN A 413 7.41 -3.73 -24.70
C GLN A 413 7.87 -2.28 -24.51
N ARG A 414 8.32 -1.62 -25.57
CA ARG A 414 8.75 -0.23 -25.49
C ARG A 414 7.56 0.72 -25.24
N PHE A 415 6.41 0.46 -25.84
CA PHE A 415 5.21 1.28 -25.63
C PHE A 415 4.57 1.07 -24.25
N LEU A 416 4.84 -0.03 -23.57
CA LEU A 416 4.47 -0.20 -22.16
C LEU A 416 5.25 0.76 -21.25
N SER A 417 6.40 1.26 -21.64
CA SER A 417 7.10 2.31 -20.91
C SER A 417 6.35 3.63 -20.96
N GLN A 418 6.45 4.42 -19.90
CA GLN A 418 5.73 5.67 -19.76
C GLN A 418 6.52 6.64 -18.88
N PRO A 419 6.68 7.92 -19.28
CA PRO A 419 7.29 8.92 -18.42
C PRO A 419 6.31 9.30 -17.29
N PHE A 420 6.82 9.36 -16.08
CA PHE A 420 6.05 9.69 -14.88
C PHE A 420 6.27 11.14 -14.46
N HIS A 421 5.23 11.80 -13.98
CA HIS A 421 5.30 13.17 -13.48
C HIS A 421 6.26 13.30 -12.29
N VAL A 422 6.25 12.32 -11.39
CA VAL A 422 7.13 12.32 -10.21
C VAL A 422 8.60 12.07 -10.56
N ALA A 423 8.89 11.61 -11.78
CA ALA A 423 10.24 11.35 -12.25
C ALA A 423 10.79 12.46 -13.17
N GLU A 424 10.02 13.50 -13.49
CA GLU A 424 10.42 14.60 -14.39
C GLU A 424 11.75 15.25 -13.97
N ILE A 425 11.93 15.47 -12.66
CA ILE A 425 13.13 16.10 -12.09
C ILE A 425 14.40 15.26 -12.40
N PHE A 426 14.26 13.95 -12.42
CA PHE A 426 15.38 13.03 -12.64
C PHE A 426 15.62 12.70 -14.12
N THR A 427 14.54 12.61 -14.90
CA THR A 427 14.61 12.18 -16.31
C THR A 427 14.69 13.35 -17.28
N GLY A 428 14.28 14.54 -16.87
CA GLY A 428 14.14 15.71 -17.75
C GLY A 428 13.04 15.56 -18.82
N THR A 429 12.22 14.51 -18.72
CA THR A 429 11.12 14.24 -19.65
C THR A 429 9.80 14.54 -18.96
N PRO A 430 8.90 15.35 -19.55
CA PRO A 430 7.58 15.60 -18.98
C PRO A 430 6.79 14.31 -18.76
N GLY A 431 6.15 14.18 -17.62
CA GLY A 431 5.30 13.04 -17.31
C GLY A 431 4.00 13.06 -18.09
N GLU A 432 3.42 11.89 -18.28
CA GLU A 432 2.21 11.70 -19.07
C GLU A 432 1.18 10.88 -18.30
N TYR A 433 -0.04 11.43 -18.18
CA TYR A 433 -1.22 10.70 -17.78
C TYR A 433 -1.90 10.15 -19.03
N VAL A 434 -2.06 8.85 -19.15
CA VAL A 434 -2.67 8.22 -20.32
C VAL A 434 -4.00 7.60 -19.94
N SER A 435 -5.08 8.05 -20.55
CA SER A 435 -6.40 7.49 -20.31
C SER A 435 -6.51 6.03 -20.78
N VAL A 436 -7.43 5.27 -20.19
CA VAL A 436 -7.70 3.88 -20.59
C VAL A 436 -8.06 3.80 -22.08
N SER A 437 -8.86 4.75 -22.59
CA SER A 437 -9.26 4.79 -24.00
C SER A 437 -8.08 4.95 -24.95
N GLU A 438 -7.14 5.85 -24.63
CA GLU A 438 -5.92 6.05 -25.42
C GLU A 438 -4.97 4.85 -25.32
N THR A 439 -4.89 4.24 -24.14
CA THR A 439 -4.14 3.01 -23.93
C THR A 439 -4.63 1.89 -24.83
N ILE A 440 -5.94 1.61 -24.80
CA ILE A 440 -6.57 0.56 -25.62
C ILE A 440 -6.37 0.86 -27.11
N ARG A 441 -6.61 2.11 -27.53
CA ARG A 441 -6.41 2.53 -28.93
C ARG A 441 -4.98 2.26 -29.40
N GLY A 442 -3.98 2.70 -28.63
CA GLY A 442 -2.58 2.56 -29.01
C GLY A 442 -2.15 1.10 -29.15
N PHE A 443 -2.46 0.26 -28.17
CA PHE A 443 -2.09 -1.17 -28.25
C PHE A 443 -2.86 -1.93 -29.33
N LYS A 444 -4.14 -1.59 -29.54
CA LYS A 444 -4.94 -2.16 -30.63
C LYS A 444 -4.31 -1.85 -31.99
N GLU A 445 -3.92 -0.60 -32.26
CA GLU A 445 -3.30 -0.21 -33.50
C GLU A 445 -1.96 -0.91 -33.76
N ILE A 446 -1.17 -1.18 -32.69
CA ILE A 446 0.07 -1.97 -32.83
C ILE A 446 -0.26 -3.43 -33.15
N LEU A 447 -1.24 -4.03 -32.48
CA LEU A 447 -1.68 -5.42 -32.73
C LEU A 447 -2.24 -5.59 -34.16
N ASP A 448 -3.00 -4.62 -34.65
CA ASP A 448 -3.58 -4.59 -36.00
C ASP A 448 -2.50 -4.36 -37.08
N GLY A 449 -1.27 -4.03 -36.71
CA GLY A 449 -0.14 -3.81 -37.63
C GLY A 449 -0.17 -2.47 -38.37
N LYS A 450 -0.91 -1.48 -37.88
CA LYS A 450 -1.00 -0.15 -38.52
C LYS A 450 0.34 0.61 -38.49
N HIS A 451 1.24 0.20 -37.61
CA HIS A 451 2.51 0.86 -37.33
C HIS A 451 3.71 -0.08 -37.50
N ASP A 452 3.59 -1.11 -38.35
CA ASP A 452 4.65 -2.09 -38.60
C ASP A 452 5.88 -1.47 -39.28
N ASP A 453 5.72 -0.36 -39.95
CA ASP A 453 6.76 0.44 -40.63
C ASP A 453 7.54 1.40 -39.74
N ILE A 454 7.06 1.65 -38.49
CA ILE A 454 7.71 2.57 -37.55
C ILE A 454 8.79 1.82 -36.77
N ASP A 455 9.93 2.48 -36.50
CA ASP A 455 11.02 1.88 -35.72
C ASP A 455 10.59 1.66 -34.26
N GLU A 456 11.08 0.59 -33.63
CA GLU A 456 10.73 0.25 -32.26
C GLU A 456 11.17 1.30 -31.24
N SER A 457 12.22 2.08 -31.54
CA SER A 457 12.75 3.15 -30.68
C SER A 457 11.77 4.31 -30.49
N ASP A 458 10.90 4.57 -31.50
CA ASP A 458 9.91 5.64 -31.42
C ASP A 458 8.80 5.38 -30.42
N PHE A 459 8.62 4.12 -30.00
CA PHE A 459 7.64 3.73 -29.00
C PHE A 459 8.13 3.90 -27.56
N TYR A 460 9.43 4.14 -27.35
CA TYR A 460 10.02 4.20 -26.04
C TYR A 460 9.67 5.50 -25.31
N MET A 461 9.22 5.37 -24.04
CA MET A 461 8.85 6.49 -23.15
C MET A 461 7.87 7.49 -23.82
N LYS A 462 6.86 6.98 -24.48
CA LYS A 462 5.74 7.77 -25.03
C LYS A 462 4.48 7.53 -24.21
N GLY A 463 3.63 8.56 -24.11
CA GLY A 463 2.31 8.45 -23.51
C GLY A 463 1.31 7.82 -24.48
N THR A 464 0.96 8.54 -25.54
CA THR A 464 -0.05 8.11 -26.53
C THR A 464 0.57 7.67 -27.84
N ILE A 465 -0.22 6.95 -28.66
CA ILE A 465 0.20 6.53 -30.01
C ILE A 465 0.45 7.75 -30.93
N ASP A 466 -0.27 8.86 -30.71
CA ASP A 466 -0.08 10.08 -31.50
C ASP A 466 1.31 10.69 -31.27
N GLN A 467 1.88 10.54 -30.08
CA GLN A 467 3.27 10.97 -29.82
C GLN A 467 4.30 10.09 -30.54
N VAL A 468 4.01 8.79 -30.68
CA VAL A 468 4.83 7.89 -31.52
C VAL A 468 4.83 8.35 -32.97
N LEU A 469 3.64 8.63 -33.52
CA LEU A 469 3.50 9.13 -34.89
C LEU A 469 4.16 10.48 -35.10
N ALA A 470 4.17 11.35 -34.10
CA ALA A 470 4.81 12.64 -34.16
C ALA A 470 6.35 12.52 -34.08
N SER A 471 6.88 11.49 -33.39
CA SER A 471 8.30 11.17 -33.33
C SER A 471 8.81 10.65 -34.68
N ALA A 472 8.13 9.63 -35.21
CA ALA A 472 8.49 9.00 -36.51
C ALA A 472 8.45 9.94 -37.73
N LYS A 473 7.77 11.09 -37.63
CA LYS A 473 7.72 12.11 -38.68
C LYS A 473 8.89 13.11 -38.64
N LYS A 474 9.66 13.10 -37.55
CA LYS A 474 10.79 14.03 -37.36
C LYS A 474 12.12 13.48 -37.87
N ASP A 475 12.20 12.17 -38.04
CA ASP A 475 13.33 11.45 -38.66
C ASP A 475 13.08 11.23 -40.18
#